data_03f4a0c990cfcd912705663dc875a548
#
_entry.id   03f4a0c990cfcd912705663dc875a548
#
_cell.length_a   1.000
_cell.length_b   1.000
_cell.length_c   1.000
_cell.angle_alpha   90.00
_cell.angle_beta   90.00
_cell.angle_gamma   90.00
#
_symmetry.space_group_name_H-M   'P 1'
#
loop_
_entity.id
_entity.type
_entity.pdbx_description
1 polymer ?
#
loop_
_entity_poly.entity_id
_entity_poly.type
_entity_poly.pdbx_seq_one_letter_code
_entity_poly.pdbx_strand_id
1 'polypeptide(L)'
;YQYLPDNLTFIDGRLKVVVEELKLFDDCEDFFELGKPFTDDLNSFDTVLMRQEPPFDMHYITYTHLLDHLDKKVRVINNPVSVRNAPEKLLVTHFADLMPKTIISKNFVEIKEFVSKLNKVVLKPLYGKGGEGIILLESNDKIFDKKLENFLLGEHEPIMAQEYLPIVKKGDKRIILINGEPVGCLNRIPAEGEFRSNLGVGGLPELSKLSPRDIEICQRISKTLIDYDLYFVGIDVIGDFLTEINVTCPTGVRQIKELGGPDIAKLFWDNIDS
;
A
#
# COMPACT_ATOMS: atom_id res chain seq x y z
N TYR A 1 10.92 -20.13 0.78
CA TYR A 1 12.05 -19.49 0.12
C TYR A 1 11.83 -18.01 0.02
N GLN A 2 12.94 -17.23 -0.04
CA GLN A 2 12.88 -15.81 -0.39
C GLN A 2 13.84 -15.49 -1.53
N TYR A 3 13.55 -14.41 -2.24
CA TYR A 3 14.47 -13.79 -3.19
C TYR A 3 14.26 -12.26 -3.21
N LEU A 4 15.29 -11.55 -3.65
CA LEU A 4 15.17 -10.13 -3.95
C LEU A 4 14.86 -9.94 -5.44
N PRO A 5 14.07 -8.95 -5.84
CA PRO A 5 13.76 -8.68 -7.25
C PRO A 5 15.00 -8.62 -8.14
N ASP A 6 16.10 -8.00 -7.68
CA ASP A 6 17.36 -7.89 -8.41
C ASP A 6 18.04 -9.24 -8.71
N ASN A 7 17.64 -10.30 -8.02
CA ASN A 7 18.12 -11.66 -8.25
C ASN A 7 17.33 -12.41 -9.34
N LEU A 8 16.31 -11.78 -9.94
CA LEU A 8 15.52 -12.34 -11.02
C LEU A 8 16.18 -12.10 -12.37
N THR A 9 16.33 -13.16 -13.16
CA THR A 9 16.95 -13.11 -14.48
C THR A 9 16.05 -13.75 -15.52
N PHE A 10 15.73 -13.01 -16.58
CA PHE A 10 15.08 -13.56 -17.77
C PHE A 10 16.15 -14.04 -18.77
N ILE A 11 16.14 -15.33 -19.07
CA ILE A 11 17.07 -15.96 -20.02
C ILE A 11 16.37 -17.06 -20.83
N ASP A 12 16.45 -16.99 -22.15
CA ASP A 12 15.92 -17.99 -23.08
C ASP A 12 14.44 -18.37 -22.82
N GLY A 13 13.60 -17.36 -22.53
CA GLY A 13 12.19 -17.55 -22.26
C GLY A 13 11.84 -18.05 -20.85
N ARG A 14 12.81 -18.14 -19.95
CA ARG A 14 12.62 -18.61 -18.57
C ARG A 14 13.03 -17.56 -17.56
N LEU A 15 12.37 -17.60 -16.40
CA LEU A 15 12.75 -16.80 -15.24
C LEU A 15 13.56 -17.65 -14.28
N LYS A 16 14.85 -17.34 -14.19
CA LYS A 16 15.74 -17.88 -13.15
C LYS A 16 15.86 -16.89 -12.02
N VAL A 17 16.03 -17.41 -10.83
CA VAL A 17 16.11 -16.61 -9.61
C VAL A 17 17.14 -17.20 -8.66
N VAL A 18 17.90 -16.35 -7.97
CA VAL A 18 18.71 -16.78 -6.82
C VAL A 18 17.82 -16.70 -5.59
N VAL A 19 17.56 -17.86 -5.00
CA VAL A 19 16.70 -18.03 -3.81
C VAL A 19 17.50 -18.53 -2.62
N GLU A 20 16.98 -18.25 -1.44
CA GLU A 20 17.45 -18.76 -0.16
C GLU A 20 16.30 -19.46 0.55
N GLU A 21 16.57 -20.63 1.14
CA GLU A 21 15.57 -21.28 1.99
C GLU A 21 15.29 -20.39 3.20
N LEU A 22 14.01 -20.18 3.49
CA LEU A 22 13.55 -19.36 4.61
C LEU A 22 12.98 -20.26 5.70
N LYS A 23 13.63 -20.30 6.85
CA LYS A 23 13.09 -20.89 8.07
C LYS A 23 12.52 -19.81 8.95
N LEU A 24 11.30 -20.00 9.44
CA LEU A 24 10.62 -19.08 10.33
C LEU A 24 10.59 -19.64 11.75
N PHE A 25 10.75 -18.76 12.74
CA PHE A 25 10.70 -19.07 14.17
C PHE A 25 9.65 -18.18 14.84
N ASP A 26 9.05 -18.69 15.93
CA ASP A 26 8.14 -17.91 16.79
C ASP A 26 8.90 -17.02 17.79
N ASP A 27 10.10 -16.57 17.44
CA ASP A 27 10.91 -15.66 18.24
C ASP A 27 10.68 -14.21 17.79
N CYS A 28 10.74 -13.27 18.74
CA CYS A 28 10.55 -11.84 18.46
C CYS A 28 11.80 -11.15 17.92
N GLU A 29 12.99 -11.65 18.25
CA GLU A 29 14.28 -11.07 17.87
C GLU A 29 14.88 -11.77 16.64
N ASP A 30 14.91 -13.12 16.67
CA ASP A 30 15.44 -13.94 15.58
C ASP A 30 14.30 -14.75 14.93
N PHE A 31 13.43 -14.07 14.18
CA PHE A 31 12.22 -14.67 13.63
C PHE A 31 12.44 -15.42 12.30
N PHE A 32 13.62 -15.35 11.69
CA PHE A 32 13.95 -16.12 10.50
C PHE A 32 15.45 -16.42 10.37
N GLU A 33 15.74 -17.50 9.65
CA GLU A 33 17.08 -17.88 9.20
C GLU A 33 17.07 -18.12 7.69
N LEU A 34 18.12 -17.66 6.99
CA LEU A 34 18.27 -17.89 5.56
C LEU A 34 19.31 -19.00 5.32
N GLY A 35 18.96 -19.90 4.42
CA GLY A 35 19.84 -20.94 3.93
C GLY A 35 20.90 -20.41 2.97
N LYS A 36 21.69 -21.32 2.38
CA LYS A 36 22.65 -20.92 1.34
C LYS A 36 21.90 -20.56 0.05
N PRO A 37 22.31 -19.48 -0.64
CA PRO A 37 21.71 -19.11 -1.91
C PRO A 37 21.99 -20.17 -3.00
N PHE A 38 20.99 -20.43 -3.83
CA PHE A 38 21.10 -21.27 -5.02
C PHE A 38 20.22 -20.73 -6.14
N THR A 39 20.52 -21.08 -7.38
CA THR A 39 19.73 -20.67 -8.55
C THR A 39 18.69 -21.72 -8.89
N ASP A 40 17.45 -21.30 -9.09
CA ASP A 40 16.36 -22.17 -9.53
C ASP A 40 15.53 -21.51 -10.64
N ASP A 41 14.66 -22.28 -11.29
CA ASP A 41 13.63 -21.77 -12.20
C ASP A 41 12.41 -21.36 -11.38
N LEU A 42 11.94 -20.13 -11.54
CA LEU A 42 10.80 -19.65 -10.75
C LEU A 42 9.51 -20.44 -11.03
N ASN A 43 9.44 -21.18 -12.16
CA ASN A 43 8.35 -22.10 -12.45
C ASN A 43 8.39 -23.41 -11.61
N SER A 44 9.43 -23.65 -10.82
CA SER A 44 9.49 -24.80 -9.89
C SER A 44 8.66 -24.59 -8.62
N PHE A 45 8.20 -23.36 -8.37
CA PHE A 45 7.39 -22.99 -7.21
C PHE A 45 5.90 -22.97 -7.55
N ASP A 46 5.06 -23.35 -6.58
CA ASP A 46 3.60 -23.33 -6.75
C ASP A 46 3.03 -21.92 -6.63
N THR A 47 3.60 -21.13 -5.71
CA THR A 47 3.14 -19.76 -5.41
C THR A 47 4.29 -18.79 -5.26
N VAL A 48 4.16 -17.62 -5.87
CA VAL A 48 5.07 -16.48 -5.74
C VAL A 48 4.33 -15.34 -5.06
N LEU A 49 4.81 -14.92 -3.89
CA LEU A 49 4.29 -13.74 -3.21
C LEU A 49 5.07 -12.50 -3.63
N MET A 50 4.44 -11.62 -4.39
CA MET A 50 5.04 -10.35 -4.78
C MET A 50 4.90 -9.35 -3.62
N ARG A 51 5.93 -9.33 -2.76
CA ARG A 51 5.99 -8.48 -1.56
C ARG A 51 7.04 -7.38 -1.68
N GLN A 52 7.41 -7.02 -2.90
CA GLN A 52 8.32 -5.91 -3.15
C GLN A 52 7.73 -4.61 -2.59
N GLU A 53 8.54 -3.90 -1.81
CA GLU A 53 8.15 -2.58 -1.32
C GLU A 53 8.23 -1.52 -2.43
N PRO A 54 7.37 -0.50 -2.40
CA PRO A 54 7.57 0.71 -3.20
C PRO A 54 8.95 1.34 -2.94
N PRO A 55 9.52 2.21 -3.81
CA PRO A 55 8.77 3.09 -4.73
C PRO A 55 8.18 2.35 -5.94
N PHE A 56 7.01 2.82 -6.38
CA PHE A 56 6.31 2.27 -7.53
C PHE A 56 6.81 2.99 -8.80
N ASP A 57 8.00 2.62 -9.24
CA ASP A 57 8.76 3.21 -10.34
C ASP A 57 8.96 2.22 -11.50
N MET A 58 9.75 2.58 -12.51
CA MET A 58 10.03 1.69 -13.64
C MET A 58 10.80 0.42 -13.24
N HIS A 59 11.58 0.46 -12.15
CA HIS A 59 12.20 -0.73 -11.59
C HIS A 59 11.13 -1.71 -11.10
N TYR A 60 10.19 -1.23 -10.27
CA TYR A 60 9.05 -2.02 -9.82
C TYR A 60 8.23 -2.58 -10.99
N ILE A 61 7.85 -1.73 -11.94
CA ILE A 61 7.06 -2.10 -13.12
C ILE A 61 7.78 -3.16 -13.96
N THR A 62 9.11 -3.05 -14.14
CA THR A 62 9.90 -4.04 -14.89
C THR A 62 9.78 -5.43 -14.28
N TYR A 63 9.88 -5.57 -12.96
CA TYR A 63 9.72 -6.88 -12.32
C TYR A 63 8.31 -7.44 -12.46
N THR A 64 7.28 -6.61 -12.42
CA THR A 64 5.92 -7.10 -12.70
C THR A 64 5.79 -7.65 -14.12
N HIS A 65 6.46 -7.04 -15.11
CA HIS A 65 6.49 -7.55 -16.48
C HIS A 65 7.28 -8.86 -16.62
N LEU A 66 8.37 -9.01 -15.89
CA LEU A 66 9.11 -10.27 -15.89
C LEU A 66 8.25 -11.43 -15.36
N LEU A 67 7.46 -11.19 -14.32
CA LEU A 67 6.58 -12.21 -13.75
C LEU A 67 5.45 -12.66 -14.72
N ASP A 68 5.14 -11.89 -15.75
CA ASP A 68 4.19 -12.32 -16.80
C ASP A 68 4.68 -13.53 -17.63
N HIS A 69 5.98 -13.87 -17.55
CA HIS A 69 6.58 -15.03 -18.23
C HIS A 69 6.43 -16.35 -17.45
N LEU A 70 5.86 -16.29 -16.24
CA LEU A 70 5.60 -17.51 -15.47
C LEU A 70 4.49 -18.35 -16.10
N ASP A 71 4.62 -19.66 -15.96
CA ASP A 71 3.58 -20.61 -16.33
C ASP A 71 2.30 -20.34 -15.54
N LYS A 72 1.14 -20.52 -16.18
CA LYS A 72 -0.17 -20.33 -15.54
C LYS A 72 -0.42 -21.21 -14.31
N LYS A 73 0.39 -22.27 -14.12
CA LYS A 73 0.33 -23.11 -12.92
C LYS A 73 0.91 -22.43 -11.68
N VAL A 74 1.81 -21.44 -11.87
CA VAL A 74 2.41 -20.67 -10.77
C VAL A 74 1.46 -19.55 -10.38
N ARG A 75 0.95 -19.58 -9.17
CA ARG A 75 0.08 -18.51 -8.65
C ARG A 75 0.92 -17.34 -8.18
N VAL A 76 0.79 -16.18 -8.80
CA VAL A 76 1.45 -14.94 -8.35
C VAL A 76 0.47 -14.07 -7.57
N ILE A 77 0.80 -13.68 -6.36
CA ILE A 77 -0.03 -12.86 -5.47
C ILE A 77 0.72 -11.58 -5.06
N ASN A 78 0.14 -10.41 -5.31
CA ASN A 78 -1.04 -10.14 -6.14
C ASN A 78 -0.69 -10.30 -7.62
N ASN A 79 -1.73 -10.39 -8.48
CA ASN A 79 -1.54 -10.47 -9.92
C ASN A 79 -0.67 -9.32 -10.44
N PRO A 80 0.46 -9.58 -11.11
CA PRO A 80 1.42 -8.55 -11.50
C PRO A 80 0.86 -7.55 -12.51
N VAL A 81 -0.02 -7.99 -13.43
CA VAL A 81 -0.71 -7.09 -14.38
C VAL A 81 -1.60 -6.10 -13.62
N SER A 82 -2.33 -6.60 -12.65
CA SER A 82 -3.24 -5.78 -11.85
C SER A 82 -2.50 -4.83 -10.93
N VAL A 83 -1.42 -5.27 -10.30
CA VAL A 83 -0.59 -4.41 -9.44
C VAL A 83 -0.03 -3.22 -10.23
N ARG A 84 0.56 -3.44 -11.41
CA ARG A 84 1.10 -2.33 -12.20
C ARG A 84 0.02 -1.39 -12.77
N ASN A 85 -1.23 -1.87 -12.92
CA ASN A 85 -2.36 -1.07 -13.38
C ASN A 85 -3.17 -0.42 -12.24
N ALA A 86 -2.84 -0.71 -10.99
CA ALA A 86 -3.55 -0.25 -9.81
C ALA A 86 -2.63 0.47 -8.80
N PRO A 87 -1.94 1.57 -9.19
CA PRO A 87 -1.16 2.34 -8.23
C PRO A 87 -2.05 2.80 -7.07
N GLU A 88 -1.56 2.66 -5.86
CA GLU A 88 -2.32 2.73 -4.59
C GLU A 88 -3.17 3.99 -4.42
N LYS A 89 -2.61 5.16 -4.81
CA LYS A 89 -3.30 6.46 -4.75
C LYS A 89 -4.15 6.76 -6.00
N LEU A 90 -4.01 5.97 -7.06
CA LEU A 90 -4.84 6.12 -8.26
C LEU A 90 -6.00 5.13 -8.28
N LEU A 91 -5.81 3.88 -7.83
CA LEU A 91 -6.91 2.91 -7.75
C LEU A 91 -8.08 3.43 -6.90
N VAL A 92 -7.77 4.11 -5.78
CA VAL A 92 -8.79 4.67 -4.89
C VAL A 92 -9.71 5.69 -5.59
N THR A 93 -9.26 6.36 -6.66
CA THR A 93 -10.06 7.36 -7.40
C THR A 93 -11.26 6.77 -8.12
N HIS A 94 -11.28 5.46 -8.36
CA HIS A 94 -12.47 4.77 -8.86
C HIS A 94 -13.65 4.80 -7.87
N PHE A 95 -13.39 5.17 -6.63
CA PHE A 95 -14.34 5.25 -5.52
C PHE A 95 -14.39 6.69 -4.97
N ALA A 96 -14.47 7.68 -5.85
CA ALA A 96 -14.39 9.10 -5.49
C ALA A 96 -15.43 9.53 -4.45
N ASP A 97 -16.58 8.86 -4.39
CA ASP A 97 -17.63 9.09 -3.40
C ASP A 97 -17.28 8.57 -2.00
N LEU A 98 -16.28 7.69 -1.89
CA LEU A 98 -15.75 7.21 -0.62
C LEU A 98 -14.54 8.03 -0.14
N MET A 99 -13.96 8.88 -1.00
CA MET A 99 -12.75 9.65 -0.71
C MET A 99 -13.06 11.01 -0.06
N PRO A 100 -12.09 11.60 0.67
CA PRO A 100 -12.10 13.04 0.93
C PRO A 100 -12.05 13.80 -0.40
N LYS A 101 -12.42 15.09 -0.39
CA LYS A 101 -12.25 15.92 -1.59
C LYS A 101 -10.81 15.88 -2.06
N THR A 102 -10.61 15.56 -3.32
CA THR A 102 -9.28 15.28 -3.89
C THR A 102 -9.17 15.91 -5.28
N ILE A 103 -7.99 16.47 -5.59
CA ILE A 103 -7.56 16.81 -6.94
C ILE A 103 -6.23 16.12 -7.23
N ILE A 104 -6.07 15.63 -8.45
CA ILE A 104 -4.79 15.14 -8.97
C ILE A 104 -4.43 16.02 -10.15
N SER A 105 -3.39 16.82 -9.99
CA SER A 105 -2.97 17.79 -11.00
C SER A 105 -1.49 18.14 -10.83
N LYS A 106 -0.89 18.75 -11.87
CA LYS A 106 0.39 19.43 -11.82
C LYS A 106 0.22 20.94 -12.05
N ASN A 107 -1.02 21.37 -12.27
CA ASN A 107 -1.32 22.78 -12.53
C ASN A 107 -1.38 23.57 -11.22
N PHE A 108 -0.43 24.48 -11.04
CA PHE A 108 -0.33 25.33 -9.87
C PHE A 108 -1.63 26.10 -9.56
N VAL A 109 -2.27 26.67 -10.58
CA VAL A 109 -3.48 27.51 -10.39
C VAL A 109 -4.65 26.67 -9.91
N GLU A 110 -4.89 25.52 -10.51
CA GLU A 110 -5.97 24.60 -10.12
C GLU A 110 -5.80 24.11 -8.69
N ILE A 111 -4.57 23.73 -8.31
CA ILE A 111 -4.27 23.29 -6.94
C ILE A 111 -4.48 24.43 -5.95
N LYS A 112 -4.00 25.63 -6.28
CA LYS A 112 -4.19 26.82 -5.43
C LYS A 112 -5.66 27.16 -5.21
N GLU A 113 -6.48 27.10 -6.27
CA GLU A 113 -7.92 27.28 -6.17
C GLU A 113 -8.59 26.18 -5.31
N PHE A 114 -8.16 24.94 -5.46
CA PHE A 114 -8.65 23.83 -4.66
C PHE A 114 -8.35 24.03 -3.17
N VAL A 115 -7.11 24.40 -2.84
CA VAL A 115 -6.70 24.67 -1.45
C VAL A 115 -7.46 25.85 -0.87
N SER A 116 -7.67 26.94 -1.66
CA SER A 116 -8.41 28.12 -1.19
C SER A 116 -9.84 27.80 -0.76
N LYS A 117 -10.48 26.81 -1.40
CA LYS A 117 -11.85 26.35 -1.06
C LYS A 117 -11.92 25.50 0.20
N LEU A 118 -10.83 24.76 0.52
CA LEU A 118 -10.78 23.82 1.64
C LEU A 118 -10.01 24.35 2.85
N ASN A 119 -9.27 25.46 2.69
CA ASN A 119 -8.35 26.07 3.64
C ASN A 119 -7.13 25.22 4.01
N LYS A 120 -7.22 23.89 4.04
CA LYS A 120 -6.15 22.98 4.46
C LYS A 120 -6.21 21.68 3.70
N VAL A 121 -5.08 21.30 3.11
CA VAL A 121 -4.94 20.05 2.34
C VAL A 121 -3.63 19.36 2.67
N VAL A 122 -3.57 18.07 2.33
CA VAL A 122 -2.36 17.25 2.32
C VAL A 122 -1.91 17.07 0.88
N LEU A 123 -0.68 17.45 0.56
CA LEU A 123 -0.05 17.14 -0.73
C LEU A 123 0.69 15.83 -0.62
N LYS A 124 0.49 14.94 -1.59
CA LYS A 124 1.05 13.58 -1.61
C LYS A 124 1.67 13.30 -2.98
N PRO A 125 2.93 12.81 -3.05
CA PRO A 125 3.44 12.15 -4.23
C PRO A 125 2.59 10.92 -4.57
N LEU A 126 2.32 10.66 -5.85
CA LEU A 126 1.45 9.52 -6.24
C LEU A 126 2.11 8.17 -5.97
N TYR A 127 3.42 8.07 -6.16
CA TYR A 127 4.17 6.81 -6.15
C TYR A 127 5.08 6.63 -4.93
N GLY A 128 5.03 7.57 -3.97
CA GLY A 128 5.76 7.48 -2.70
C GLY A 128 5.17 6.46 -1.73
N LYS A 129 5.97 6.06 -0.72
CA LYS A 129 5.60 5.08 0.32
C LYS A 129 5.68 5.66 1.72
N GLY A 130 5.01 5.01 2.69
CA GLY A 130 5.24 5.20 4.12
C GLY A 130 5.00 6.61 4.66
N GLY A 131 4.34 7.49 3.91
CA GLY A 131 4.15 8.89 4.28
C GLY A 131 5.32 9.80 3.91
N GLU A 132 6.32 9.31 3.17
CA GLU A 132 7.43 10.13 2.67
C GLU A 132 6.95 11.19 1.67
N GLY A 133 7.56 12.37 1.73
CA GLY A 133 7.22 13.50 0.84
C GLY A 133 5.84 14.12 1.08
N ILE A 134 5.05 13.63 2.04
CA ILE A 134 3.73 14.22 2.34
C ILE A 134 3.90 15.51 3.11
N ILE A 135 3.28 16.58 2.64
CA ILE A 135 3.26 17.87 3.33
C ILE A 135 1.85 18.41 3.57
N LEU A 136 1.71 19.19 4.63
CA LEU A 136 0.50 19.92 4.95
C LEU A 136 0.59 21.34 4.39
N LEU A 137 -0.45 21.78 3.67
CA LEU A 137 -0.52 23.09 3.05
C LEU A 137 -1.80 23.80 3.50
N GLU A 138 -1.64 25.04 4.03
CA GLU A 138 -2.74 25.88 4.49
C GLU A 138 -2.86 27.14 3.61
N SER A 139 -4.08 27.55 3.25
CA SER A 139 -4.33 28.68 2.36
C SER A 139 -3.81 30.02 2.92
N ASN A 140 -3.71 30.16 4.24
CA ASN A 140 -3.23 31.37 4.94
C ASN A 140 -1.71 31.35 5.23
N ASP A 141 -0.97 30.33 4.75
CA ASP A 141 0.48 30.27 4.95
C ASP A 141 1.16 31.41 4.18
N LYS A 142 1.98 32.21 4.85
CA LYS A 142 2.71 33.33 4.24
C LYS A 142 3.62 32.93 3.09
N ILE A 143 4.04 31.66 3.06
CA ILE A 143 4.92 31.12 2.02
C ILE A 143 4.21 30.05 1.18
N PHE A 144 2.88 30.10 1.11
CA PHE A 144 2.05 29.15 0.38
C PHE A 144 2.55 28.88 -1.04
N ASP A 145 2.68 29.93 -1.84
CA ASP A 145 3.06 29.82 -3.26
C ASP A 145 4.44 29.14 -3.38
N LYS A 146 5.41 29.54 -2.56
CA LYS A 146 6.74 28.93 -2.55
C LYS A 146 6.73 27.46 -2.13
N LYS A 147 5.92 27.09 -1.15
CA LYS A 147 5.78 25.67 -0.74
C LYS A 147 5.19 24.83 -1.85
N LEU A 148 4.13 25.31 -2.49
CA LEU A 148 3.48 24.60 -3.59
C LEU A 148 4.40 24.48 -4.81
N GLU A 149 5.07 25.59 -5.20
CA GLU A 149 6.05 25.57 -6.29
C GLU A 149 7.18 24.56 -6.03
N ASN A 150 7.79 24.60 -4.84
CA ASN A 150 8.87 23.69 -4.49
C ASN A 150 8.41 22.23 -4.52
N PHE A 151 7.19 21.96 -4.05
CA PHE A 151 6.62 20.60 -4.08
C PHE A 151 6.44 20.13 -5.53
N LEU A 152 5.85 20.97 -6.38
CA LEU A 152 5.61 20.64 -7.79
C LEU A 152 6.91 20.51 -8.61
N LEU A 153 7.96 21.25 -8.26
CA LEU A 153 9.30 21.11 -8.88
C LEU A 153 10.01 19.83 -8.49
N GLY A 154 9.76 19.31 -7.30
CA GLY A 154 10.32 18.06 -6.80
C GLY A 154 9.70 16.80 -7.41
N GLU A 155 8.52 16.92 -8.02
CA GLU A 155 7.80 15.79 -8.59
C GLU A 155 7.82 15.85 -10.13
N HIS A 156 8.00 14.70 -10.77
CA HIS A 156 7.88 14.58 -12.24
C HIS A 156 6.43 14.39 -12.66
N GLU A 157 5.67 13.61 -11.90
CA GLU A 157 4.28 13.26 -12.14
C GLU A 157 3.31 14.29 -11.55
N PRO A 158 2.02 14.26 -11.92
CA PRO A 158 0.98 14.95 -11.17
C PRO A 158 1.01 14.56 -9.70
N ILE A 159 0.57 15.46 -8.84
CA ILE A 159 0.47 15.23 -7.39
C ILE A 159 -0.98 15.08 -6.97
N MET A 160 -1.22 14.41 -5.85
CA MET A 160 -2.52 14.41 -5.20
C MET A 160 -2.57 15.49 -4.13
N ALA A 161 -3.53 16.43 -4.23
CA ALA A 161 -3.92 17.30 -3.13
C ALA A 161 -5.28 16.84 -2.58
N GLN A 162 -5.32 16.52 -1.31
CA GLN A 162 -6.49 15.93 -0.65
C GLN A 162 -6.88 16.73 0.58
N GLU A 163 -8.18 16.89 0.82
CA GLU A 163 -8.71 17.56 2.01
C GLU A 163 -8.07 17.01 3.27
N TYR A 164 -7.56 17.90 4.14
CA TYR A 164 -7.07 17.49 5.44
C TYR A 164 -8.23 17.13 6.36
N LEU A 165 -8.22 15.93 6.89
CA LEU A 165 -9.22 15.41 7.82
C LEU A 165 -8.71 15.56 9.26
N PRO A 166 -9.21 16.53 10.07
CA PRO A 166 -8.74 16.71 11.44
C PRO A 166 -8.91 15.48 12.33
N ILE A 167 -9.83 14.58 11.97
CA ILE A 167 -10.08 13.32 12.69
C ILE A 167 -8.88 12.37 12.65
N VAL A 168 -7.90 12.57 11.75
CA VAL A 168 -6.66 11.78 11.69
C VAL A 168 -5.89 11.78 13.02
N LYS A 169 -6.07 12.82 13.85
CA LYS A 169 -5.53 12.85 15.21
C LYS A 169 -6.02 11.71 16.10
N LYS A 170 -7.17 11.11 15.77
CA LYS A 170 -7.72 9.92 16.43
C LYS A 170 -7.27 8.62 15.77
N GLY A 171 -6.49 8.74 14.72
CA GLY A 171 -5.90 7.63 13.98
C GLY A 171 -6.36 7.53 12.54
N ASP A 172 -5.63 6.71 11.85
CA ASP A 172 -5.80 6.26 10.48
C ASP A 172 -5.88 4.72 10.53
N LYS A 173 -7.02 4.18 10.18
CA LYS A 173 -7.27 2.75 10.28
C LYS A 173 -6.72 2.01 9.07
N ARG A 174 -5.80 1.07 9.30
CA ARG A 174 -5.38 0.08 8.32
C ARG A 174 -6.28 -1.14 8.44
N ILE A 175 -6.97 -1.50 7.36
CA ILE A 175 -7.79 -2.70 7.26
C ILE A 175 -7.12 -3.63 6.25
N ILE A 176 -6.93 -4.89 6.63
CA ILE A 176 -6.37 -5.92 5.73
C ILE A 176 -7.52 -6.73 5.15
N LEU A 177 -7.47 -6.92 3.82
CA LEU A 177 -8.42 -7.74 3.08
C LEU A 177 -7.70 -8.93 2.43
N ILE A 178 -8.37 -10.07 2.45
CA ILE A 178 -7.99 -11.29 1.71
C ILE A 178 -9.15 -11.63 0.79
N ASN A 179 -8.88 -11.72 -0.50
CA ASN A 179 -9.90 -12.02 -1.52
C ASN A 179 -11.15 -11.11 -1.41
N GLY A 180 -10.92 -9.81 -1.17
CA GLY A 180 -11.97 -8.81 -1.04
C GLY A 180 -12.68 -8.75 0.32
N GLU A 181 -12.41 -9.69 1.24
CA GLU A 181 -13.04 -9.76 2.56
C GLU A 181 -12.13 -9.18 3.65
N PRO A 182 -12.62 -8.29 4.54
CA PRO A 182 -11.83 -7.73 5.62
C PRO A 182 -11.56 -8.78 6.71
N VAL A 183 -10.28 -9.03 6.99
CA VAL A 183 -9.84 -10.08 7.93
C VAL A 183 -9.24 -9.54 9.22
N GLY A 184 -8.92 -8.25 9.28
CA GLY A 184 -8.40 -7.62 10.50
C GLY A 184 -8.09 -6.16 10.30
N CYS A 185 -7.98 -5.41 11.38
CA CYS A 185 -7.64 -4.00 11.32
C CYS A 185 -6.87 -3.54 12.56
N LEU A 186 -6.10 -2.47 12.38
CA LEU A 186 -5.48 -1.69 13.45
C LEU A 186 -5.69 -0.20 13.18
N ASN A 187 -5.66 0.59 14.24
CA ASN A 187 -5.63 2.04 14.16
C ASN A 187 -4.18 2.52 14.36
N ARG A 188 -3.73 3.49 13.56
CA ARG A 188 -2.39 4.08 13.64
C ARG A 188 -2.53 5.50 14.16
N ILE A 189 -2.14 5.73 15.41
CA ILE A 189 -2.21 7.05 16.04
C ILE A 189 -0.96 7.85 15.67
N PRO A 190 -1.10 9.07 15.10
CA PRO A 190 0.05 9.91 14.83
C PRO A 190 0.86 10.20 16.09
N ALA A 191 2.19 10.26 15.99
CA ALA A 191 3.04 10.72 17.06
C ALA A 191 2.72 12.17 17.45
N GLU A 192 3.09 12.59 18.66
CA GLU A 192 2.86 13.95 19.12
C GLU A 192 3.50 14.98 18.18
N GLY A 193 2.71 15.95 17.72
CA GLY A 193 3.16 16.97 16.76
C GLY A 193 3.19 16.53 15.29
N GLU A 194 2.92 15.26 15.01
CA GLU A 194 2.86 14.72 13.65
C GLU A 194 1.38 14.65 13.17
N PHE A 195 1.18 14.73 11.86
CA PHE A 195 -0.13 14.53 11.23
C PHE A 195 -0.19 13.24 10.40
N ARG A 196 0.98 12.64 10.11
CA ARG A 196 1.08 11.35 9.44
C ARG A 196 1.02 10.22 10.46
N SER A 197 0.28 9.19 10.16
CA SER A 197 0.01 8.06 11.06
C SER A 197 0.70 6.77 10.64
N ASN A 198 1.43 6.79 9.51
CA ASN A 198 2.13 5.60 9.02
C ASN A 198 3.11 5.07 10.07
N LEU A 199 3.18 3.74 10.24
CA LEU A 199 4.09 3.09 11.20
C LEU A 199 5.56 3.46 10.95
N GLY A 200 5.96 3.59 9.68
CA GLY A 200 7.32 3.96 9.28
C GLY A 200 7.75 5.39 9.70
N VAL A 201 6.82 6.27 10.03
CA VAL A 201 7.10 7.63 10.53
C VAL A 201 6.75 7.80 12.01
N GLY A 202 6.65 6.70 12.75
CA GLY A 202 6.45 6.72 14.21
C GLY A 202 5.00 6.65 14.66
N GLY A 203 4.06 6.34 13.76
CA GLY A 203 2.68 6.07 14.16
C GLY A 203 2.58 4.89 15.13
N LEU A 204 1.75 5.01 16.15
CA LEU A 204 1.57 3.99 17.18
C LEU A 204 0.39 3.08 16.82
N PRO A 205 0.58 1.76 16.74
CA PRO A 205 -0.49 0.84 16.43
C PRO A 205 -1.37 0.59 17.66
N GLU A 206 -2.68 0.65 17.48
CA GLU A 206 -3.69 0.25 18.46
C GLU A 206 -4.65 -0.76 17.85
N LEU A 207 -5.09 -1.75 18.63
CA LEU A 207 -6.11 -2.68 18.17
C LEU A 207 -7.42 -1.92 17.89
N SER A 208 -8.03 -2.20 16.76
CA SER A 208 -9.27 -1.57 16.35
C SER A 208 -10.31 -2.60 15.92
N LYS A 209 -11.56 -2.15 15.83
CA LYS A 209 -12.67 -2.92 15.27
C LYS A 209 -13.24 -2.20 14.06
N LEU A 210 -13.80 -2.96 13.14
CA LEU A 210 -14.50 -2.41 11.98
C LEU A 210 -15.78 -1.73 12.43
N SER A 211 -15.97 -0.49 12.01
CA SER A 211 -17.24 0.23 12.12
C SER A 211 -18.19 -0.19 11.00
N PRO A 212 -19.49 0.12 11.08
CA PRO A 212 -20.41 -0.10 9.96
C PRO A 212 -19.96 0.60 8.67
N ARG A 213 -19.32 1.78 8.77
CA ARG A 213 -18.77 2.50 7.61
C ARG A 213 -17.57 1.80 7.00
N ASP A 214 -16.67 1.24 7.82
CA ASP A 214 -15.55 0.45 7.33
C ASP A 214 -16.04 -0.78 6.54
N ILE A 215 -17.06 -1.45 7.04
CA ILE A 215 -17.67 -2.61 6.37
C ILE A 215 -18.30 -2.18 5.03
N GLU A 216 -19.02 -1.08 4.99
CA GLU A 216 -19.58 -0.52 3.75
C GLU A 216 -18.48 -0.22 2.73
N ILE A 217 -17.39 0.44 3.14
CA ILE A 217 -16.23 0.72 2.29
C ILE A 217 -15.66 -0.59 1.72
N CYS A 218 -15.40 -1.57 2.59
CA CYS A 218 -14.86 -2.88 2.15
C CYS A 218 -15.79 -3.55 1.13
N GLN A 219 -17.08 -3.59 1.37
CA GLN A 219 -18.07 -4.18 0.45
C GLN A 219 -18.12 -3.47 -0.90
N ARG A 220 -18.01 -2.14 -0.92
CA ARG A 220 -18.01 -1.33 -2.13
C ARG A 220 -16.79 -1.60 -3.03
N ILE A 221 -15.62 -1.86 -2.46
CA ILE A 221 -14.39 -2.10 -3.22
C ILE A 221 -14.17 -3.58 -3.53
N SER A 222 -14.77 -4.50 -2.77
CA SER A 222 -14.54 -5.95 -2.80
C SER A 222 -14.60 -6.51 -4.22
N LYS A 223 -15.68 -6.22 -4.96
CA LYS A 223 -15.82 -6.72 -6.34
C LYS A 223 -14.67 -6.29 -7.25
N THR A 224 -14.23 -5.04 -7.16
CA THR A 224 -13.10 -4.53 -7.96
C THR A 224 -11.81 -5.25 -7.61
N LEU A 225 -11.55 -5.51 -6.32
CA LEU A 225 -10.37 -6.23 -5.89
C LEU A 225 -10.36 -7.67 -6.42
N ILE A 226 -11.49 -8.35 -6.37
CA ILE A 226 -11.67 -9.72 -6.90
C ILE A 226 -11.51 -9.74 -8.43
N ASP A 227 -12.19 -8.84 -9.15
CA ASP A 227 -12.13 -8.76 -10.61
C ASP A 227 -10.70 -8.47 -11.12
N TYR A 228 -9.88 -7.79 -10.31
CA TYR A 228 -8.48 -7.48 -10.61
C TYR A 228 -7.50 -8.53 -10.06
N ASP A 229 -7.98 -9.60 -9.42
CA ASP A 229 -7.13 -10.58 -8.76
C ASP A 229 -6.11 -9.94 -7.80
N LEU A 230 -6.57 -8.93 -7.07
CA LEU A 230 -5.86 -8.27 -5.97
C LEU A 230 -6.23 -8.96 -4.66
N TYR A 231 -5.59 -10.09 -4.43
CA TYR A 231 -5.97 -11.03 -3.38
C TYR A 231 -5.64 -10.54 -1.97
N PHE A 232 -4.46 -9.91 -1.80
CA PHE A 232 -3.97 -9.42 -0.50
C PHE A 232 -3.80 -7.91 -0.53
N VAL A 233 -4.67 -7.19 0.14
CA VAL A 233 -4.80 -5.74 0.07
C VAL A 233 -4.88 -5.12 1.46
N GLY A 234 -4.27 -3.96 1.62
CA GLY A 234 -4.47 -3.09 2.78
C GLY A 234 -5.18 -1.81 2.36
N ILE A 235 -6.20 -1.39 3.07
CA ILE A 235 -6.80 -0.08 2.83
C ILE A 235 -6.61 0.84 4.02
N ASP A 236 -6.57 2.14 3.75
CA ASP A 236 -6.43 3.17 4.78
C ASP A 236 -7.70 4.01 4.85
N VAL A 237 -8.26 4.10 6.05
CA VAL A 237 -9.52 4.80 6.32
C VAL A 237 -9.33 5.82 7.44
N ILE A 238 -9.60 7.09 7.15
CA ILE A 238 -9.56 8.19 8.12
C ILE A 238 -10.99 8.69 8.36
N GLY A 239 -11.50 8.46 9.57
CA GLY A 239 -12.93 8.71 9.85
C GLY A 239 -13.83 7.88 8.94
N ASP A 240 -14.60 8.54 8.09
CA ASP A 240 -15.55 7.90 7.17
C ASP A 240 -15.04 7.79 5.72
N PHE A 241 -13.76 8.08 5.49
CA PHE A 241 -13.20 8.22 4.16
C PHE A 241 -12.06 7.24 3.86
N LEU A 242 -12.16 6.59 2.71
CA LEU A 242 -11.12 5.78 2.10
C LEU A 242 -10.05 6.70 1.51
N THR A 243 -8.81 6.55 1.92
CA THR A 243 -7.70 7.43 1.50
C THR A 243 -6.68 6.73 0.60
N GLU A 244 -6.55 5.41 0.69
CA GLU A 244 -5.57 4.62 -0.07
C GLU A 244 -5.98 3.14 -0.17
N ILE A 245 -5.63 2.48 -1.28
CA ILE A 245 -5.78 1.03 -1.49
C ILE A 245 -4.39 0.47 -1.80
N ASN A 246 -3.79 -0.17 -0.80
CA ASN A 246 -2.41 -0.66 -0.85
C ASN A 246 -2.36 -2.08 -1.40
N VAL A 247 -1.87 -2.26 -2.62
CA VAL A 247 -1.84 -3.54 -3.35
C VAL A 247 -0.46 -4.16 -3.50
N THR A 248 0.60 -3.42 -3.13
CA THR A 248 2.00 -3.84 -3.27
C THR A 248 2.46 -4.66 -2.06
N CYS A 249 2.73 -4.00 -0.95
CA CYS A 249 3.24 -4.62 0.28
C CYS A 249 2.49 -4.12 1.52
N PRO A 250 1.18 -4.42 1.69
CA PRO A 250 0.45 -3.97 2.87
C PRO A 250 1.09 -4.50 4.15
N THR A 251 1.31 -3.59 5.11
CA THR A 251 1.90 -3.84 6.42
C THR A 251 0.85 -3.79 7.53
N GLY A 252 1.24 -4.16 8.75
CA GLY A 252 0.36 -4.17 9.92
C GLY A 252 -0.09 -5.56 10.38
N VAL A 253 0.22 -6.62 9.61
CA VAL A 253 -0.18 -8.00 9.90
C VAL A 253 0.35 -8.49 11.26
N ARG A 254 1.65 -8.27 11.54
CA ARG A 254 2.26 -8.63 12.82
C ARG A 254 1.63 -7.86 13.97
N GLN A 255 1.52 -6.54 13.82
CA GLN A 255 0.97 -5.67 14.86
C GLN A 255 -0.48 -6.05 15.22
N ILE A 256 -1.30 -6.42 14.22
CA ILE A 256 -2.67 -6.90 14.49
C ILE A 256 -2.63 -8.14 15.38
N LYS A 257 -1.79 -9.13 15.08
CA LYS A 257 -1.64 -10.34 15.89
C LYS A 257 -1.09 -10.05 17.29
N GLU A 258 -0.03 -9.26 17.39
CA GLU A 258 0.62 -8.86 18.65
C GLU A 258 -0.34 -8.09 19.58
N LEU A 259 -1.25 -7.30 19.03
CA LEU A 259 -2.30 -6.61 19.77
C LEU A 259 -3.50 -7.49 20.14
N GLY A 260 -3.45 -8.79 19.86
CA GLY A 260 -4.52 -9.74 20.17
C GLY A 260 -5.63 -9.85 19.12
N GLY A 261 -5.41 -9.32 17.92
CA GLY A 261 -6.27 -9.52 16.76
C GLY A 261 -6.02 -10.88 16.07
N PRO A 262 -6.67 -11.12 14.91
CA PRO A 262 -6.53 -12.37 14.18
C PRO A 262 -5.11 -12.58 13.63
N ASP A 263 -4.71 -13.86 13.51
CA ASP A 263 -3.49 -14.25 12.80
C ASP A 263 -3.74 -14.21 11.28
N ILE A 264 -3.51 -13.04 10.68
CA ILE A 264 -3.78 -12.79 9.27
C ILE A 264 -2.87 -13.64 8.37
N ALA A 265 -1.63 -13.89 8.78
CA ALA A 265 -0.72 -14.75 8.03
C ALA A 265 -1.28 -16.18 7.93
N LYS A 266 -1.78 -16.73 9.05
CA LYS A 266 -2.46 -18.03 9.04
C LYS A 266 -3.70 -18.01 8.16
N LEU A 267 -4.56 -16.97 8.29
CA LEU A 267 -5.76 -16.84 7.45
C LEU A 267 -5.41 -16.75 5.95
N PHE A 268 -4.32 -16.08 5.60
CA PHE A 268 -3.85 -16.00 4.23
C PHE A 268 -3.52 -17.39 3.66
N TRP A 269 -2.71 -18.18 4.39
CA TRP A 269 -2.30 -19.50 3.93
C TRP A 269 -3.46 -20.52 3.95
N ASP A 270 -4.33 -20.47 4.94
CA ASP A 270 -5.51 -21.35 5.01
C ASP A 270 -6.49 -21.14 3.83
N ASN A 271 -6.48 -19.95 3.20
CA ASN A 271 -7.39 -19.59 2.11
C ASN A 271 -6.73 -19.55 0.73
N ILE A 272 -5.41 -19.76 0.62
CA ILE A 272 -4.70 -19.64 -0.66
C ILE A 272 -5.01 -20.81 -1.61
N ASP A 273 -5.32 -21.99 -1.04
CA ASP A 273 -5.57 -23.24 -1.75
C ASP A 273 -7.07 -23.56 -1.88
N SER A 274 -7.97 -22.65 -1.47
CA SER A 274 -9.42 -22.88 -1.44
C SER A 274 -10.16 -22.41 -2.71
#